data_8fe48c893fd9feb8d830e7ed41b3d6bb
#
_entry.id   8fe48c893fd9feb8d830e7ed41b3d6bb
#
_cell.length_a   1.000
_cell.length_b   1.000
_cell.length_c   1.000
_cell.angle_alpha   90.00
_cell.angle_beta   90.00
_cell.angle_gamma   90.00
#
_symmetry.space_group_name_H-M   'P 1'
#
loop_
_entity.id
_entity.type
_entity.pdbx_description
1 polymer ?
#
loop_
_entity_poly.entity_id
_entity_poly.type
_entity_poly.pdbx_seq_one_letter_code
_entity_poly.pdbx_strand_id
1 'polypeptide(L)'
;MAPGAMALHYGQSIFEGAKAFMHEDGEIYTFRINKNAERMNRSADIVCIPNIDEQMQMDAINALIDVDRLWFPMQEGACLYIRPFIFATEDRLSVSPSSRYTFCVVLSPSGAYYAAGVNKGIRLLISKTYHRAVSGGTGASKAAGNYAASLRAGKAAAQFGASQVLYLDSTNQQIEEAGAMNHFHILKDGTVIIPTFTDTILKSITSQSIMELGEMLGCEVRQETVMLDKF
;
A
#
# COMPACT_ATOMS: atom_id res chain seq x y z
N MET A 1 14.19 -8.03 -19.93
CA MET A 1 14.96 -7.98 -18.67
C MET A 1 16.02 -9.06 -18.75
N ALA A 2 17.25 -8.75 -18.36
CA ALA A 2 18.35 -9.75 -18.36
C ALA A 2 18.08 -10.81 -17.26
N PRO A 3 18.52 -12.07 -17.43
CA PRO A 3 18.35 -13.11 -16.41
C PRO A 3 19.01 -12.79 -15.07
N GLY A 4 20.14 -12.07 -15.07
CA GLY A 4 20.84 -11.63 -13.87
C GLY A 4 20.34 -10.33 -13.28
N ALA A 5 19.22 -9.76 -13.75
CA ALA A 5 18.66 -8.52 -13.21
C ALA A 5 18.45 -8.63 -11.70
N MET A 6 19.04 -7.73 -10.93
CA MET A 6 19.09 -7.79 -9.46
C MET A 6 17.71 -7.84 -8.79
N ALA A 7 16.70 -7.24 -9.40
CA ALA A 7 15.33 -7.34 -8.89
C ALA A 7 14.80 -8.79 -8.84
N LEU A 8 15.22 -9.67 -9.77
CA LEU A 8 14.81 -11.07 -9.82
C LEU A 8 15.45 -11.92 -8.70
N HIS A 9 16.67 -11.56 -8.30
CA HIS A 9 17.47 -12.35 -7.34
C HIS A 9 17.39 -11.81 -5.92
N TYR A 10 17.29 -10.50 -5.76
CA TYR A 10 17.38 -9.83 -4.45
C TYR A 10 16.15 -8.99 -4.10
N GLY A 11 15.15 -8.96 -4.97
CA GLY A 11 13.87 -8.30 -4.68
C GLY A 11 13.95 -6.77 -4.56
N GLN A 12 15.04 -6.13 -5.06
CA GLN A 12 15.20 -4.68 -4.98
C GLN A 12 14.23 -4.00 -5.96
N SER A 13 13.00 -3.85 -5.49
CA SER A 13 11.91 -3.20 -6.22
C SER A 13 10.87 -2.63 -5.26
N ILE A 14 10.27 -1.52 -5.66
CA ILE A 14 9.19 -0.83 -4.95
C ILE A 14 8.06 -0.52 -5.91
N PHE A 15 6.86 -0.32 -5.37
CA PHE A 15 5.72 0.08 -6.17
C PHE A 15 4.80 1.01 -5.39
N GLU A 16 3.90 1.66 -6.09
CA GLU A 16 2.83 2.45 -5.53
C GLU A 16 1.47 1.99 -6.06
N GLY A 17 0.41 2.48 -5.44
CA GLY A 17 -0.94 2.24 -5.88
C GLY A 17 -1.81 3.45 -5.60
N ALA A 18 -2.37 4.01 -6.66
CA ALA A 18 -3.32 5.11 -6.60
C ALA A 18 -4.51 4.78 -7.51
N LYS A 19 -5.49 5.65 -7.51
CA LYS A 19 -6.68 5.53 -8.35
C LYS A 19 -6.98 6.85 -9.04
N ALA A 20 -7.46 6.74 -10.28
CA ALA A 20 -8.09 7.84 -10.99
C ALA A 20 -9.58 7.55 -11.17
N PHE A 21 -10.38 8.57 -11.09
CA PHE A 21 -11.84 8.53 -11.19
C PHE A 21 -12.30 9.46 -12.28
N MET A 22 -13.18 8.99 -13.14
CA MET A 22 -13.86 9.85 -14.12
C MET A 22 -15.15 10.38 -13.51
N HIS A 23 -15.31 11.69 -13.54
CA HIS A 23 -16.52 12.38 -13.09
C HIS A 23 -17.57 12.49 -14.20
N GLU A 24 -18.79 12.91 -13.86
CA GLU A 24 -19.90 13.06 -14.79
C GLU A 24 -19.64 14.11 -15.88
N ASP A 25 -18.79 15.09 -15.61
CA ASP A 25 -18.34 16.10 -16.58
C ASP A 25 -17.31 15.57 -17.61
N GLY A 26 -16.87 14.30 -17.45
CA GLY A 26 -15.85 13.66 -18.27
C GLY A 26 -14.40 13.98 -17.86
N GLU A 27 -14.22 14.76 -16.80
CA GLU A 27 -12.87 15.05 -16.26
C GLU A 27 -12.38 13.92 -15.39
N ILE A 28 -11.06 13.74 -15.35
CA ILE A 28 -10.39 12.66 -14.63
C ILE A 28 -9.62 13.26 -13.45
N TYR A 29 -9.90 12.72 -12.27
CA TYR A 29 -9.28 13.16 -11.03
C TYR A 29 -8.51 12.05 -10.37
N THR A 30 -7.31 12.38 -9.85
CA THR A 30 -6.52 11.52 -8.98
C THR A 30 -6.63 12.02 -7.54
N PHE A 31 -6.61 11.10 -6.57
CA PHE A 31 -6.69 11.48 -5.17
C PHE A 31 -5.29 11.49 -4.54
N ARG A 32 -4.80 12.69 -4.17
CA ARG A 32 -3.55 12.92 -3.41
C ARG A 32 -2.32 12.22 -4.02
N ILE A 33 -2.22 12.21 -5.35
CA ILE A 33 -1.15 11.49 -6.07
C ILE A 33 0.27 11.99 -5.70
N ASN A 34 0.40 13.26 -5.32
CA ASN A 34 1.63 13.82 -4.77
C ASN A 34 2.10 13.07 -3.51
N LYS A 35 1.17 12.65 -2.63
CA LYS A 35 1.50 11.85 -1.44
C LYS A 35 1.96 10.45 -1.79
N ASN A 36 1.52 9.89 -2.92
CA ASN A 36 2.06 8.64 -3.46
C ASN A 36 3.49 8.82 -3.97
N ALA A 37 3.79 9.91 -4.69
CA ALA A 37 5.15 10.22 -5.16
C ALA A 37 6.12 10.39 -3.97
N GLU A 38 5.74 11.19 -2.96
CA GLU A 38 6.50 11.32 -1.71
C GLU A 38 6.75 9.95 -1.04
N ARG A 39 5.72 9.08 -0.96
CA ARG A 39 5.84 7.77 -0.31
C ARG A 39 6.68 6.79 -1.12
N MET A 40 6.65 6.88 -2.46
CA MET A 40 7.53 6.11 -3.33
C MET A 40 8.99 6.44 -3.04
N ASN A 41 9.34 7.71 -2.90
CA ASN A 41 10.70 8.14 -2.55
C ASN A 41 11.11 7.66 -1.15
N ARG A 42 10.23 7.74 -0.15
CA ARG A 42 10.49 7.13 1.17
C ARG A 42 10.73 5.61 1.11
N SER A 43 9.97 4.92 0.26
CA SER A 43 10.19 3.48 0.04
C SER A 43 11.51 3.21 -0.67
N ALA A 44 11.91 4.08 -1.61
CA ALA A 44 13.17 4.01 -2.33
C ALA A 44 14.36 4.12 -1.37
N ASP A 45 14.34 5.09 -0.44
CA ASP A 45 15.38 5.28 0.58
C ASP A 45 15.62 4.01 1.41
N ILE A 46 14.53 3.34 1.84
CA ILE A 46 14.63 2.13 2.68
C ILE A 46 15.32 0.96 1.96
N VAL A 47 15.15 0.84 0.65
CA VAL A 47 15.75 -0.25 -0.14
C VAL A 47 16.90 0.22 -1.05
N CYS A 48 17.46 1.40 -0.76
CA CYS A 48 18.60 1.98 -1.46
C CYS A 48 18.38 2.15 -2.98
N ILE A 49 17.20 2.57 -3.38
CA ILE A 49 16.89 3.00 -4.75
C ILE A 49 16.99 4.52 -4.81
N PRO A 50 17.60 5.12 -5.84
CA PRO A 50 17.63 6.57 -5.99
C PRO A 50 16.23 7.17 -6.09
N ASN A 51 16.03 8.33 -5.47
CA ASN A 51 14.77 9.06 -5.55
C ASN A 51 14.53 9.59 -6.96
N ILE A 52 13.29 9.64 -7.36
CA ILE A 52 12.82 10.26 -8.60
C ILE A 52 12.11 11.57 -8.22
N ASP A 53 12.32 12.61 -8.99
CA ASP A 53 11.60 13.87 -8.82
C ASP A 53 10.09 13.63 -8.79
N GLU A 54 9.41 14.18 -7.78
CA GLU A 54 7.97 13.93 -7.54
C GLU A 54 7.11 14.48 -8.67
N GLN A 55 7.48 15.63 -9.23
CA GLN A 55 6.76 16.21 -10.37
C GLN A 55 6.90 15.32 -11.61
N MET A 56 8.10 14.78 -11.88
CA MET A 56 8.31 13.84 -12.97
C MET A 56 7.47 12.57 -12.82
N GLN A 57 7.32 12.05 -11.59
CA GLN A 57 6.44 10.90 -11.33
C GLN A 57 4.99 11.24 -11.66
N MET A 58 4.49 12.41 -11.22
CA MET A 58 3.11 12.86 -11.48
C MET A 58 2.88 13.12 -12.97
N ASP A 59 3.82 13.75 -13.66
CA ASP A 59 3.73 14.03 -15.09
C ASP A 59 3.66 12.75 -15.92
N ALA A 60 4.48 11.75 -15.58
CA ALA A 60 4.43 10.44 -16.23
C ALA A 60 3.08 9.73 -16.04
N ILE A 61 2.50 9.82 -14.85
CA ILE A 61 1.17 9.26 -14.54
C ILE A 61 0.09 9.98 -15.33
N ASN A 62 0.09 11.32 -15.33
CA ASN A 62 -0.92 12.12 -16.01
C ASN A 62 -0.85 11.91 -17.53
N ALA A 63 0.36 11.89 -18.10
CA ALA A 63 0.54 11.64 -19.53
C ALA A 63 -0.01 10.27 -19.95
N LEU A 64 0.22 9.23 -19.13
CA LEU A 64 -0.30 7.90 -19.42
C LEU A 64 -1.83 7.83 -19.30
N ILE A 65 -2.41 8.48 -18.29
CA ILE A 65 -3.86 8.56 -18.11
C ILE A 65 -4.51 9.25 -19.33
N ASP A 66 -3.91 10.31 -19.85
CA ASP A 66 -4.39 11.02 -21.04
C ASP A 66 -4.39 10.14 -22.29
N VAL A 67 -3.29 9.39 -22.50
CA VAL A 67 -3.15 8.47 -23.64
C VAL A 67 -4.19 7.34 -23.56
N ASP A 68 -4.39 6.80 -22.36
CA ASP A 68 -5.25 5.63 -22.12
C ASP A 68 -6.65 6.01 -21.64
N ARG A 69 -7.08 7.26 -21.82
CA ARG A 69 -8.38 7.81 -21.37
C ARG A 69 -9.58 6.93 -21.75
N LEU A 70 -9.54 6.28 -22.90
CA LEU A 70 -10.62 5.40 -23.38
C LEU A 70 -10.71 4.06 -22.63
N TRP A 71 -9.74 3.73 -21.79
CA TRP A 71 -9.75 2.53 -20.97
C TRP A 71 -10.43 2.70 -19.60
N PHE A 72 -10.97 3.89 -19.33
CA PHE A 72 -11.73 4.09 -18.09
C PHE A 72 -12.96 3.18 -18.06
N PRO A 73 -13.15 2.43 -16.96
CA PRO A 73 -14.33 1.59 -16.81
C PRO A 73 -15.57 2.47 -16.56
N MET A 74 -16.65 2.18 -17.29
CA MET A 74 -17.91 2.95 -17.21
C MET A 74 -18.86 2.44 -16.13
N GLN A 75 -18.50 1.36 -15.40
CA GLN A 75 -19.36 0.81 -14.35
C GLN A 75 -19.28 1.70 -13.10
N GLU A 76 -20.42 1.90 -12.45
CA GLU A 76 -20.51 2.63 -11.19
C GLU A 76 -19.56 2.03 -10.12
N GLY A 77 -18.83 2.88 -9.41
CA GLY A 77 -17.85 2.50 -8.40
C GLY A 77 -16.54 1.92 -8.94
N ALA A 78 -16.38 1.81 -10.25
CA ALA A 78 -15.12 1.41 -10.86
C ALA A 78 -14.14 2.60 -10.96
N CYS A 79 -12.86 2.28 -11.14
CA CYS A 79 -11.80 3.27 -11.25
C CYS A 79 -10.68 2.75 -12.15
N LEU A 80 -9.81 3.64 -12.57
CA LEU A 80 -8.54 3.25 -13.19
C LEU A 80 -7.46 3.16 -12.10
N TYR A 81 -6.99 1.95 -11.83
CA TYR A 81 -5.91 1.72 -10.87
C TYR A 81 -4.57 2.09 -11.50
N ILE A 82 -3.76 2.87 -10.79
CA ILE A 82 -2.47 3.37 -11.21
C ILE A 82 -1.38 2.64 -10.43
N ARG A 83 -0.43 2.00 -11.12
CA ARG A 83 0.67 1.25 -10.55
C ARG A 83 2.02 1.79 -11.04
N PRO A 84 2.58 2.84 -10.41
CA PRO A 84 3.98 3.18 -10.59
C PRO A 84 4.86 2.16 -9.86
N PHE A 85 6.01 1.82 -10.42
CA PHE A 85 6.98 0.93 -9.78
C PHE A 85 8.40 1.18 -10.30
N ILE A 86 9.37 0.87 -9.45
CA ILE A 86 10.80 0.94 -9.76
C ILE A 86 11.41 -0.41 -9.43
N PHE A 87 12.27 -0.90 -10.29
CA PHE A 87 12.98 -2.16 -10.07
C PHE A 87 14.43 -2.09 -10.59
N ALA A 88 15.31 -2.81 -9.90
CA ALA A 88 16.73 -2.90 -10.25
C ALA A 88 16.94 -3.77 -11.49
N THR A 89 17.60 -3.20 -12.51
CA THR A 89 17.81 -3.83 -13.83
C THR A 89 19.25 -4.16 -14.13
N GLU A 90 20.20 -3.84 -13.25
CA GLU A 90 21.58 -4.24 -13.44
C GLU A 90 21.74 -5.76 -13.50
N ASP A 91 22.45 -6.24 -14.52
CA ASP A 91 22.71 -7.67 -14.74
C ASP A 91 23.94 -8.09 -13.92
N ARG A 92 23.73 -8.36 -12.64
CA ARG A 92 24.80 -8.69 -11.68
C ARG A 92 24.28 -9.51 -10.52
N LEU A 93 24.99 -10.59 -10.17
CA LEU A 93 24.71 -11.41 -9.00
C LEU A 93 25.55 -10.93 -7.80
N SER A 94 25.07 -9.91 -7.08
CA SER A 94 25.71 -9.34 -5.90
C SER A 94 24.68 -8.72 -4.96
N VAL A 95 24.81 -8.97 -3.66
CA VAL A 95 23.96 -8.32 -2.65
C VAL A 95 24.50 -6.93 -2.34
N SER A 96 24.11 -5.96 -3.15
CA SER A 96 24.47 -4.55 -3.03
C SER A 96 23.41 -3.72 -3.77
N PRO A 97 23.29 -2.41 -3.54
CA PRO A 97 22.41 -1.57 -4.35
C PRO A 97 22.79 -1.66 -5.84
N SER A 98 21.79 -1.70 -6.69
CA SER A 98 21.96 -1.68 -8.15
C SER A 98 22.47 -0.32 -8.62
N SER A 99 23.21 -0.29 -9.72
CA SER A 99 23.59 0.94 -10.41
C SER A 99 22.59 1.36 -11.50
N ARG A 100 21.62 0.50 -11.84
CA ARG A 100 20.61 0.76 -12.89
C ARG A 100 19.22 0.35 -12.44
N TYR A 101 18.28 1.22 -12.72
CA TYR A 101 16.86 1.01 -12.38
C TYR A 101 15.97 1.36 -13.57
N THR A 102 14.79 0.80 -13.58
CA THR A 102 13.73 1.18 -14.52
C THR A 102 12.52 1.64 -13.72
N PHE A 103 12.03 2.85 -14.02
CA PHE A 103 10.75 3.37 -13.55
C PHE A 103 9.69 3.07 -14.62
N CYS A 104 8.55 2.55 -14.19
CA CYS A 104 7.42 2.25 -15.05
C CYS A 104 6.11 2.67 -14.39
N VAL A 105 5.11 2.99 -15.21
CA VAL A 105 3.73 3.16 -14.79
C VAL A 105 2.85 2.23 -15.62
N VAL A 106 1.94 1.51 -14.98
CA VAL A 106 0.89 0.74 -15.65
C VAL A 106 -0.47 1.12 -15.11
N LEU A 107 -1.48 1.07 -15.97
CA LEU A 107 -2.87 1.33 -15.62
C LEU A 107 -3.68 0.03 -15.74
N SER A 108 -4.70 -0.12 -14.90
CA SER A 108 -5.59 -1.26 -14.93
C SER A 108 -7.02 -0.85 -14.53
N PRO A 109 -8.04 -1.10 -15.35
CA PRO A 109 -9.43 -0.99 -14.92
C PRO A 109 -9.68 -1.86 -13.69
N SER A 110 -10.31 -1.31 -12.65
CA SER A 110 -10.53 -1.98 -11.37
C SER A 110 -11.92 -1.69 -10.85
N GLY A 111 -12.61 -2.74 -10.40
CA GLY A 111 -13.87 -2.66 -9.65
C GLY A 111 -13.64 -2.63 -8.14
N ALA A 112 -14.73 -2.90 -7.40
CA ALA A 112 -14.68 -3.00 -5.93
C ALA A 112 -13.74 -4.15 -5.50
N TYR A 113 -12.89 -3.89 -4.48
CA TYR A 113 -11.94 -4.88 -3.96
C TYR A 113 -12.64 -6.11 -3.36
N TYR A 114 -13.76 -5.91 -2.68
CA TYR A 114 -14.64 -6.98 -2.20
C TYR A 114 -15.98 -6.93 -2.96
N ALA A 115 -16.36 -8.02 -3.59
CA ALA A 115 -17.60 -8.13 -4.38
C ALA A 115 -18.88 -7.84 -3.58
N ALA A 116 -18.83 -8.05 -2.25
CA ALA A 116 -19.97 -7.78 -1.36
C ALA A 116 -20.08 -6.31 -0.93
N GLY A 117 -19.19 -5.43 -1.41
CA GLY A 117 -19.15 -4.01 -1.05
C GLY A 117 -18.62 -3.75 0.37
N VAL A 118 -18.63 -2.47 0.75
CA VAL A 118 -18.08 -2.00 2.05
C VAL A 118 -18.96 -2.31 3.27
N ASN A 119 -20.23 -2.68 3.06
CA ASN A 119 -21.20 -2.88 4.13
C ASN A 119 -21.18 -4.30 4.71
N LYS A 120 -20.38 -5.21 4.16
CA LYS A 120 -20.28 -6.59 4.64
C LYS A 120 -18.93 -6.81 5.33
N GLY A 121 -19.00 -7.17 6.62
CA GLY A 121 -17.81 -7.55 7.39
C GLY A 121 -17.07 -8.75 6.80
N ILE A 122 -15.77 -8.81 6.99
CA ILE A 122 -14.93 -9.93 6.63
C ILE A 122 -14.32 -10.58 7.87
N ARG A 123 -13.95 -11.85 7.75
CA ARG A 123 -13.24 -12.56 8.81
C ARG A 123 -11.74 -12.34 8.67
N LEU A 124 -11.08 -11.99 9.75
CA LEU A 124 -9.63 -11.88 9.86
C LEU A 124 -9.07 -13.00 10.73
N LEU A 125 -7.93 -13.57 10.34
CA LEU A 125 -7.15 -14.51 11.15
C LEU A 125 -6.09 -13.74 11.92
N ILE A 126 -6.18 -13.67 13.25
CA ILE A 126 -5.09 -13.13 14.08
C ILE A 126 -3.93 -14.11 14.05
N SER A 127 -2.78 -13.69 13.52
CA SER A 127 -1.60 -14.54 13.42
C SER A 127 -0.61 -14.24 14.54
N LYS A 128 -0.27 -15.27 15.32
CA LYS A 128 0.86 -15.25 16.28
C LYS A 128 2.10 -15.94 15.72
N THR A 129 2.03 -16.49 14.51
CA THR A 129 3.12 -17.25 13.87
C THR A 129 3.74 -16.49 12.71
N TYR A 130 2.93 -15.78 11.96
CA TYR A 130 3.38 -15.02 10.80
C TYR A 130 3.32 -13.53 11.11
N HIS A 131 4.45 -12.85 10.94
CA HIS A 131 4.56 -11.41 11.07
C HIS A 131 4.80 -10.80 9.69
N ARG A 132 4.21 -9.62 9.41
CA ARG A 132 4.37 -8.92 8.14
C ARG A 132 5.73 -8.23 8.05
N ALA A 133 6.19 -7.70 9.17
CA ALA A 133 7.40 -6.90 9.29
C ALA A 133 8.02 -7.05 10.68
N VAL A 134 9.27 -6.62 10.80
CA VAL A 134 9.98 -6.50 12.08
C VAL A 134 10.70 -5.16 12.09
N SER A 135 10.93 -4.60 13.27
CA SER A 135 11.67 -3.33 13.43
C SER A 135 13.08 -3.44 12.84
N GLY A 136 13.52 -2.39 12.16
CA GLY A 136 14.77 -2.36 11.40
C GLY A 136 14.72 -3.04 10.02
N GLY A 137 13.54 -3.60 9.64
CA GLY A 137 13.30 -4.19 8.33
C GLY A 137 12.73 -3.21 7.31
N THR A 138 12.02 -3.75 6.32
CA THR A 138 11.46 -2.97 5.19
C THR A 138 9.97 -2.66 5.34
N GLY A 139 9.38 -2.90 6.54
CA GLY A 139 7.93 -2.85 6.79
C GLY A 139 7.26 -1.52 6.43
N ALA A 140 7.92 -0.40 6.71
CA ALA A 140 7.44 0.94 6.38
C ALA A 140 7.55 1.31 4.90
N SER A 141 8.13 0.43 4.06
CA SER A 141 8.25 0.63 2.62
C SER A 141 7.20 -0.17 1.83
N LYS A 142 6.95 0.27 0.62
CA LYS A 142 6.14 -0.49 -0.35
C LYS A 142 7.04 -1.37 -1.23
N ALA A 143 7.98 -2.10 -0.59
CA ALA A 143 8.89 -3.04 -1.24
C ALA A 143 8.17 -4.33 -1.63
N ALA A 144 8.44 -4.85 -2.83
CA ALA A 144 7.79 -6.06 -3.35
C ALA A 144 8.00 -7.29 -2.45
N GLY A 145 9.15 -7.39 -1.79
CA GLY A 145 9.47 -8.48 -0.86
C GLY A 145 8.50 -8.61 0.32
N ASN A 146 7.99 -7.49 0.83
CA ASN A 146 6.99 -7.49 1.91
C ASN A 146 5.70 -8.23 1.51
N TYR A 147 5.33 -8.14 0.24
CA TYR A 147 4.12 -8.80 -0.29
C TYR A 147 4.36 -10.27 -0.59
N ALA A 148 5.52 -10.64 -1.11
CA ALA A 148 5.90 -12.03 -1.27
C ALA A 148 5.93 -12.78 0.08
N ALA A 149 6.45 -12.15 1.13
CA ALA A 149 6.47 -12.71 2.49
C ALA A 149 5.08 -12.98 3.06
N SER A 150 4.04 -12.24 2.63
CA SER A 150 2.66 -12.40 3.11
C SER A 150 1.89 -13.57 2.50
N LEU A 151 2.38 -14.17 1.40
CA LEU A 151 1.64 -15.19 0.63
C LEU A 151 1.34 -16.44 1.46
N ARG A 152 2.30 -16.91 2.26
CA ARG A 152 2.13 -18.08 3.13
C ARG A 152 1.07 -17.84 4.21
N ALA A 153 1.10 -16.67 4.83
CA ALA A 153 0.13 -16.27 5.84
C ALA A 153 -1.28 -16.15 5.24
N GLY A 154 -1.43 -15.55 4.06
CA GLY A 154 -2.69 -15.46 3.33
C GLY A 154 -3.27 -16.84 2.99
N LYS A 155 -2.42 -17.79 2.54
CA LYS A 155 -2.85 -19.18 2.30
C LYS A 155 -3.33 -19.86 3.58
N ALA A 156 -2.66 -19.63 4.72
CA ALA A 156 -3.10 -20.15 6.00
C ALA A 156 -4.44 -19.54 6.44
N ALA A 157 -4.64 -18.21 6.28
CA ALA A 157 -5.89 -17.57 6.60
C ALA A 157 -7.08 -18.17 5.81
N ALA A 158 -6.90 -18.40 4.51
CA ALA A 158 -7.91 -19.02 3.66
C ALA A 158 -8.33 -20.42 4.15
N GLN A 159 -7.41 -21.22 4.68
CA GLN A 159 -7.72 -22.53 5.26
C GLN A 159 -8.64 -22.46 6.48
N PHE A 160 -8.61 -21.33 7.22
CA PHE A 160 -9.53 -21.04 8.33
C PHE A 160 -10.77 -20.26 7.91
N GLY A 161 -11.02 -20.11 6.60
CA GLY A 161 -12.16 -19.35 6.07
C GLY A 161 -12.07 -17.84 6.37
N ALA A 162 -10.86 -17.32 6.63
CA ALA A 162 -10.63 -15.90 6.81
C ALA A 162 -10.21 -15.25 5.48
N SER A 163 -10.64 -14.01 5.26
CA SER A 163 -10.33 -13.26 4.06
C SER A 163 -8.94 -12.65 4.08
N GLN A 164 -8.43 -12.33 5.28
CA GLN A 164 -7.12 -11.70 5.48
C GLN A 164 -6.51 -12.14 6.82
N VAL A 165 -5.22 -11.85 6.98
CA VAL A 165 -4.51 -12.01 8.26
C VAL A 165 -4.52 -10.67 8.99
N LEU A 166 -4.85 -10.66 10.28
CA LEU A 166 -4.54 -9.54 11.16
C LEU A 166 -3.15 -9.78 11.74
N TYR A 167 -2.21 -8.98 11.29
CA TYR A 167 -0.81 -9.08 11.70
C TYR A 167 -0.57 -8.37 13.02
N LEU A 168 0.23 -9.00 13.85
CA LEU A 168 0.76 -8.45 15.08
C LEU A 168 2.23 -8.07 14.89
N ASP A 169 2.73 -7.24 15.79
CA ASP A 169 4.15 -6.99 15.95
C ASP A 169 4.93 -8.26 16.30
N SER A 170 6.24 -8.23 16.24
CA SER A 170 7.11 -9.40 16.52
C SER A 170 7.00 -9.96 17.93
N THR A 171 6.41 -9.20 18.88
CA THR A 171 6.15 -9.65 20.26
C THR A 171 4.74 -10.21 20.47
N ASN A 172 3.90 -10.21 19.45
CA ASN A 172 2.48 -10.61 19.47
C ASN A 172 1.61 -9.79 20.45
N GLN A 173 1.94 -8.55 20.68
CA GLN A 173 1.23 -7.68 21.61
C GLN A 173 0.44 -6.57 20.92
N GLN A 174 0.92 -6.06 19.80
CA GLN A 174 0.35 -4.91 19.11
C GLN A 174 -0.25 -5.33 17.77
N ILE A 175 -1.40 -4.75 17.42
CA ILE A 175 -2.04 -4.94 16.13
C ILE A 175 -1.43 -3.92 15.15
N GLU A 176 -0.91 -4.39 14.01
CA GLU A 176 -0.22 -3.54 13.05
C GLU A 176 -1.02 -3.32 11.76
N GLU A 177 -1.30 -4.37 11.02
CA GLU A 177 -1.97 -4.28 9.71
C GLU A 177 -2.88 -5.49 9.44
N ALA A 178 -3.89 -5.30 8.58
CA ALA A 178 -4.78 -6.37 8.11
C ALA A 178 -4.44 -6.73 6.66
N GLY A 179 -3.73 -7.84 6.45
CA GLY A 179 -3.24 -8.24 5.14
C GLY A 179 -2.28 -7.20 4.56
N ALA A 180 -2.65 -6.58 3.45
CA ALA A 180 -1.91 -5.50 2.80
C ALA A 180 -2.55 -4.12 3.06
N MET A 181 -3.37 -4.00 4.10
CA MET A 181 -4.18 -2.82 4.41
C MET A 181 -3.89 -2.33 5.82
N ASN A 182 -3.83 -1.02 5.97
CA ASN A 182 -3.93 -0.40 7.29
C ASN A 182 -5.36 -0.56 7.81
N HIS A 183 -5.55 -0.37 9.10
CA HIS A 183 -6.86 -0.40 9.74
C HIS A 183 -7.03 0.82 10.65
N PHE A 184 -8.24 1.09 11.03
CA PHE A 184 -8.61 2.03 12.08
C PHE A 184 -9.79 1.46 12.86
N HIS A 185 -9.99 1.95 14.07
CA HIS A 185 -11.07 1.54 14.95
C HIS A 185 -11.99 2.73 15.22
N ILE A 186 -13.28 2.49 15.26
CA ILE A 186 -14.26 3.47 15.72
C ILE A 186 -14.78 2.96 17.06
N LEU A 187 -14.48 3.70 18.13
CA LEU A 187 -14.93 3.36 19.47
C LEU A 187 -16.41 3.68 19.64
N LYS A 188 -17.01 3.17 20.73
CA LYS A 188 -18.46 3.37 21.00
C LYS A 188 -18.87 4.83 21.21
N ASP A 189 -17.93 5.67 21.62
CA ASP A 189 -18.12 7.12 21.78
C ASP A 189 -17.92 7.91 20.48
N GLY A 190 -17.57 7.23 19.38
CA GLY A 190 -17.32 7.85 18.09
C GLY A 190 -15.84 8.23 17.84
N THR A 191 -14.96 8.06 18.82
CA THR A 191 -13.51 8.32 18.66
C THR A 191 -12.91 7.38 17.61
N VAL A 192 -12.12 7.91 16.70
CA VAL A 192 -11.40 7.15 15.67
C VAL A 192 -9.96 6.93 16.11
N ILE A 193 -9.54 5.69 16.23
CA ILE A 193 -8.18 5.30 16.56
C ILE A 193 -7.46 4.81 15.30
N ILE A 194 -6.34 5.42 14.98
CA ILE A 194 -5.45 5.00 13.90
C ILE A 194 -4.16 4.48 14.54
N PRO A 195 -3.68 3.27 14.18
CA PRO A 195 -2.42 2.76 14.70
C PRO A 195 -1.26 3.73 14.43
N THR A 196 -0.41 3.93 15.44
CA THR A 196 0.80 4.74 15.31
C THR A 196 1.68 4.17 14.19
N PHE A 197 2.06 5.02 13.23
CA PHE A 197 2.97 4.60 12.17
C PHE A 197 4.37 4.41 12.75
N THR A 198 4.86 3.17 12.64
CA THR A 198 6.19 2.74 13.06
C THR A 198 7.03 2.38 11.82
N ASP A 199 8.24 1.90 12.03
CA ASP A 199 9.07 1.33 10.96
C ASP A 199 8.56 -0.02 10.41
N THR A 200 7.56 -0.61 11.06
CA THR A 200 6.89 -1.84 10.62
C THR A 200 5.58 -1.60 9.88
N ILE A 201 4.99 -0.40 9.96
CA ILE A 201 3.69 -0.05 9.38
C ILE A 201 3.86 0.93 8.23
N LEU A 202 3.33 0.60 7.05
CA LEU A 202 3.33 1.50 5.92
C LEU A 202 2.44 2.72 6.19
N LYS A 203 3.00 3.93 6.09
CA LYS A 203 2.28 5.17 6.31
C LYS A 203 1.19 5.39 5.24
N SER A 204 -0.05 5.05 5.61
CA SER A 204 -1.21 5.09 4.71
C SER A 204 -1.61 6.51 4.36
N ILE A 205 -1.80 6.78 3.07
CA ILE A 205 -2.37 8.05 2.58
C ILE A 205 -3.84 8.14 2.99
N THR A 206 -4.58 7.04 2.93
CA THR A 206 -5.98 6.98 3.37
C THR A 206 -6.10 7.28 4.87
N SER A 207 -5.26 6.70 5.72
CA SER A 207 -5.27 6.97 7.15
C SER A 207 -4.95 8.44 7.47
N GLN A 208 -3.99 9.03 6.75
CA GLN A 208 -3.69 10.46 6.87
C GLN A 208 -4.89 11.31 6.44
N SER A 209 -5.59 10.93 5.39
CA SER A 209 -6.80 11.62 4.95
C SER A 209 -7.95 11.48 5.95
N ILE A 210 -8.09 10.34 6.62
CA ILE A 210 -9.09 10.13 7.69
C ILE A 210 -8.78 11.04 8.88
N MET A 211 -7.51 11.22 9.26
CA MET A 211 -7.12 12.16 10.32
C MET A 211 -7.54 13.58 9.98
N GLU A 212 -7.17 14.07 8.79
CA GLU A 212 -7.52 15.42 8.34
C GLU A 212 -9.03 15.63 8.24
N LEU A 213 -9.77 14.67 7.64
CA LEU A 213 -11.22 14.74 7.51
C LEU A 213 -11.94 14.64 8.86
N GLY A 214 -11.45 13.81 9.77
CA GLY A 214 -12.02 13.66 11.11
C GLY A 214 -11.96 14.97 11.88
N GLU A 215 -10.83 15.64 11.87
CA GLU A 215 -10.68 16.97 12.48
C GLU A 215 -11.66 17.98 11.85
N MET A 216 -11.76 18.03 10.51
CA MET A 216 -12.69 18.93 9.81
C MET A 216 -14.16 18.66 10.14
N LEU A 217 -14.53 17.40 10.41
CA LEU A 217 -15.89 16.97 10.76
C LEU A 217 -16.17 17.06 12.26
N GLY A 218 -15.20 17.50 13.07
CA GLY A 218 -15.32 17.59 14.52
C GLY A 218 -15.31 16.23 15.24
N CYS A 219 -14.80 15.18 14.57
CA CYS A 219 -14.58 13.87 15.19
C CYS A 219 -13.27 13.89 15.98
N GLU A 220 -13.25 13.24 17.12
CA GLU A 220 -12.00 12.97 17.82
C GLU A 220 -11.22 11.87 17.10
N VAL A 221 -10.04 12.20 16.56
CA VAL A 221 -9.15 11.24 15.91
C VAL A 221 -7.84 11.17 16.68
N ARG A 222 -7.45 9.96 17.11
CA ARG A 222 -6.22 9.74 17.84
C ARG A 222 -5.33 8.74 17.11
N GLN A 223 -4.03 8.98 17.17
CA GLN A 223 -3.03 8.03 16.71
C GLN A 223 -2.41 7.34 17.93
N GLU A 224 -2.68 6.05 18.10
CA GLU A 224 -2.28 5.29 19.29
C GLU A 224 -1.76 3.90 18.90
N THR A 225 -0.95 3.31 19.78
CA THR A 225 -0.62 1.88 19.70
C THR A 225 -1.84 1.04 20.06
N VAL A 226 -2.25 0.15 19.17
CA VAL A 226 -3.40 -0.73 19.39
C VAL A 226 -2.93 -2.06 19.99
N MET A 227 -3.22 -2.27 21.27
CA MET A 227 -2.83 -3.49 21.99
C MET A 227 -3.86 -4.60 21.77
N LEU A 228 -3.38 -5.82 21.51
CA LEU A 228 -4.24 -6.98 21.25
C LEU A 228 -5.16 -7.34 22.44
N ASP A 229 -4.69 -7.15 23.66
CA ASP A 229 -5.46 -7.47 24.88
C ASP A 229 -6.60 -6.49 25.17
N LYS A 230 -6.61 -5.35 24.47
CA LYS A 230 -7.65 -4.32 24.56
C LYS A 230 -8.65 -4.38 23.38
N PHE A 231 -8.41 -5.29 22.44
CA PHE A 231 -9.23 -5.49 21.25
C PHE A 231 -10.27 -6.60 21.48
#